data_f8d0ee3444a5b86d5c6894838cb4d8ec
#
_entry.id   f8d0ee3444a5b86d5c6894838cb4d8ec
#
_cell.length_a   1.000
_cell.length_b   1.000
_cell.length_c   1.000
_cell.angle_alpha   90.00
_cell.angle_beta   90.00
_cell.angle_gamma   90.00
#
_symmetry.space_group_name_H-M   'P 1'
#
loop_
_entity.id
_entity.type
_entity.pdbx_description
1 polymer ?
#
loop_
_entity_poly.entity_id
_entity_poly.type
_entity_poly.pdbx_seq_one_letter_code
_entity_poly.pdbx_strand_id
1 'polypeptide(L)'
;MTRDRDAGVVLINVLVILSIASIVVFLMLTSQDVSLRRAQSMAAATAADALARGAEASAVSALRRDMVNAPDTDNYTEAWALVAQQEAGLSTGRFSVTIRDAQAKLNLTRLAGGAQVEVEALLRVLAELEISRADGARIAAEIAGRPGLKNLSDLRSISPQTISTLSPFVDFLPATATLNLNTAAPLLLRAVLNNRSAALRLESRRTGVGLLTPQDLDRVGAVRPALAGFTSQNFDIDISAEVDGISVNLRSRIARRESFAGRNVFVTRRAYGVPLNTVPAIPDM
;
A
#
# COMPACT_ATOMS: atom_id res chain seq x y z
N MET A 1 -20.03 -46.97 -72.52
CA MET A 1 -19.44 -47.19 -71.15
C MET A 1 -18.58 -46.06 -70.75
N THR A 2 -19.16 -44.85 -70.52
CA THR A 2 -18.43 -43.61 -70.09
C THR A 2 -19.03 -43.02 -68.82
N ARG A 3 -20.10 -43.59 -68.25
CA ARG A 3 -20.80 -43.02 -67.08
C ARG A 3 -20.14 -43.23 -65.72
N ASP A 4 -19.27 -44.24 -65.57
CA ASP A 4 -18.69 -44.53 -64.23
C ASP A 4 -17.42 -43.71 -63.89
N ARG A 5 -16.75 -43.13 -64.89
CA ARG A 5 -15.53 -42.33 -64.68
C ARG A 5 -15.87 -40.95 -64.14
N ASP A 6 -16.99 -40.37 -64.53
CA ASP A 6 -17.43 -39.02 -64.10
C ASP A 6 -17.99 -39.03 -62.65
N ALA A 7 -18.55 -40.16 -62.20
CA ALA A 7 -19.05 -40.32 -60.84
C ALA A 7 -17.92 -40.25 -59.79
N GLY A 8 -16.72 -40.81 -60.10
CA GLY A 8 -15.56 -40.75 -59.20
C GLY A 8 -15.00 -39.32 -59.04
N VAL A 9 -14.98 -38.53 -60.13
CA VAL A 9 -14.52 -37.13 -60.09
C VAL A 9 -15.46 -36.24 -59.30
N VAL A 10 -16.77 -36.44 -59.45
CA VAL A 10 -17.80 -35.72 -58.69
C VAL A 10 -17.68 -36.01 -57.20
N LEU A 11 -17.45 -37.26 -56.80
CA LEU A 11 -17.28 -37.64 -55.40
C LEU A 11 -16.03 -37.00 -54.77
N ILE A 12 -14.93 -36.97 -55.49
CA ILE A 12 -13.67 -36.31 -55.01
C ILE A 12 -13.93 -34.81 -54.84
N ASN A 13 -14.56 -34.14 -55.77
CA ASN A 13 -14.87 -32.72 -55.68
C ASN A 13 -15.77 -32.39 -54.48
N VAL A 14 -16.81 -33.21 -54.24
CA VAL A 14 -17.68 -33.05 -53.06
C VAL A 14 -16.91 -33.24 -51.77
N LEU A 15 -16.01 -34.24 -51.68
CA LEU A 15 -15.16 -34.46 -50.49
C LEU A 15 -14.22 -33.29 -50.24
N VAL A 16 -13.59 -32.73 -51.29
CA VAL A 16 -12.71 -31.56 -51.19
C VAL A 16 -13.52 -30.32 -50.70
N ILE A 17 -14.68 -30.06 -51.28
CA ILE A 17 -15.53 -28.95 -50.84
C ILE A 17 -15.95 -29.15 -49.40
N LEU A 18 -16.37 -30.33 -48.99
CA LEU A 18 -16.77 -30.65 -47.63
C LEU A 18 -15.61 -30.47 -46.64
N SER A 19 -14.38 -30.93 -47.05
CA SER A 19 -13.19 -30.74 -46.22
C SER A 19 -12.85 -29.27 -46.03
N ILE A 20 -12.89 -28.45 -47.06
CA ILE A 20 -12.65 -27.00 -46.98
C ILE A 20 -13.71 -26.35 -46.11
N ALA A 21 -14.98 -26.67 -46.29
CA ALA A 21 -16.09 -26.16 -45.50
C ALA A 21 -15.89 -26.51 -44.00
N SER A 22 -15.51 -27.74 -43.70
CA SER A 22 -15.22 -28.19 -42.33
C SER A 22 -14.06 -27.43 -41.68
N ILE A 23 -12.98 -27.17 -42.44
CA ILE A 23 -11.84 -26.38 -41.96
C ILE A 23 -12.29 -24.93 -41.65
N VAL A 24 -13.07 -24.32 -42.54
CA VAL A 24 -13.56 -22.95 -42.31
C VAL A 24 -14.44 -22.87 -41.05
N VAL A 25 -15.38 -23.84 -40.90
CA VAL A 25 -16.22 -23.89 -39.68
C VAL A 25 -15.37 -24.10 -38.44
N PHE A 26 -14.38 -24.97 -38.45
CA PHE A 26 -13.47 -25.21 -37.34
C PHE A 26 -12.68 -23.93 -36.96
N LEU A 27 -12.14 -23.23 -37.95
CA LEU A 27 -11.43 -21.96 -37.72
C LEU A 27 -12.36 -20.87 -37.15
N MET A 28 -13.61 -20.84 -37.61
CA MET A 28 -14.62 -19.89 -37.09
C MET A 28 -14.96 -20.20 -35.62
N LEU A 29 -15.17 -21.48 -35.29
CA LEU A 29 -15.45 -21.88 -33.89
C LEU A 29 -14.27 -21.58 -32.96
N THR A 30 -13.05 -21.88 -33.37
CA THR A 30 -11.86 -21.55 -32.54
C THR A 30 -11.67 -20.07 -32.37
N SER A 31 -11.95 -19.25 -33.38
CA SER A 31 -11.93 -17.78 -33.28
C SER A 31 -12.99 -17.25 -32.32
N GLN A 32 -14.20 -17.84 -32.33
CA GLN A 32 -15.27 -17.47 -31.40
C GLN A 32 -14.90 -17.83 -29.96
N ASP A 33 -14.31 -19.01 -29.71
CA ASP A 33 -13.86 -19.42 -28.38
C ASP A 33 -12.81 -18.45 -27.80
N VAL A 34 -11.84 -18.02 -28.60
CA VAL A 34 -10.84 -17.04 -28.20
C VAL A 34 -11.48 -15.70 -27.86
N SER A 35 -12.43 -15.26 -28.69
CA SER A 35 -13.16 -13.99 -28.48
C SER A 35 -14.00 -14.04 -27.21
N LEU A 36 -14.69 -15.14 -26.95
CA LEU A 36 -15.49 -15.36 -25.75
C LEU A 36 -14.62 -15.35 -24.48
N ARG A 37 -13.51 -16.10 -24.47
CA ARG A 37 -12.57 -16.12 -23.35
C ARG A 37 -11.99 -14.72 -23.06
N ARG A 38 -11.67 -13.96 -24.11
CA ARG A 38 -11.19 -12.58 -23.95
C ARG A 38 -12.27 -11.68 -23.34
N ALA A 39 -13.52 -11.80 -23.80
CA ALA A 39 -14.64 -11.04 -23.25
C ALA A 39 -14.89 -11.39 -21.78
N GLN A 40 -14.84 -12.67 -21.42
CA GLN A 40 -14.96 -13.13 -20.02
C GLN A 40 -13.84 -12.57 -19.14
N SER A 41 -12.58 -12.65 -19.60
CA SER A 41 -11.44 -12.10 -18.85
C SER A 41 -11.54 -10.59 -18.66
N MET A 42 -12.00 -9.85 -19.67
CA MET A 42 -12.23 -8.41 -19.55
C MET A 42 -13.36 -8.08 -18.56
N ALA A 43 -14.46 -8.84 -18.59
CA ALA A 43 -15.57 -8.70 -17.64
C ALA A 43 -15.09 -8.98 -16.21
N ALA A 44 -14.34 -10.06 -15.98
CA ALA A 44 -13.77 -10.42 -14.69
C ALA A 44 -12.80 -9.33 -14.17
N ALA A 45 -11.91 -8.81 -15.03
CA ALA A 45 -11.00 -7.72 -14.68
C ALA A 45 -11.73 -6.43 -14.27
N THR A 46 -12.80 -6.08 -15.03
CA THR A 46 -13.64 -4.92 -14.70
C THR A 46 -14.37 -5.12 -13.37
N ALA A 47 -14.90 -6.32 -13.13
CA ALA A 47 -15.56 -6.65 -11.88
C ALA A 47 -14.58 -6.63 -10.68
N ALA A 48 -13.37 -7.15 -10.86
CA ALA A 48 -12.32 -7.11 -9.84
C ALA A 48 -11.88 -5.65 -9.52
N ASP A 49 -11.74 -4.78 -10.52
CA ASP A 49 -11.46 -3.34 -10.29
C ASP A 49 -12.63 -2.66 -9.55
N ALA A 50 -13.87 -2.93 -9.92
CA ALA A 50 -15.04 -2.39 -9.23
C ALA A 50 -15.09 -2.85 -7.76
N LEU A 51 -14.77 -4.12 -7.49
CA LEU A 51 -14.69 -4.68 -6.15
C LEU A 51 -13.57 -4.00 -5.33
N ALA A 52 -12.39 -3.81 -5.93
CA ALA A 52 -11.28 -3.11 -5.29
C ALA A 52 -11.64 -1.66 -4.93
N ARG A 53 -12.32 -0.94 -5.82
CA ARG A 53 -12.80 0.42 -5.54
C ARG A 53 -13.90 0.46 -4.48
N GLY A 54 -14.75 -0.53 -4.41
CA GLY A 54 -15.74 -0.70 -3.35
C GLY A 54 -15.07 -0.89 -1.97
N ALA A 55 -14.04 -1.71 -1.91
CA ALA A 55 -13.22 -1.91 -0.71
C ALA A 55 -12.48 -0.61 -0.30
N GLU A 56 -11.93 0.15 -1.26
CA GLU A 56 -11.34 1.48 -1.01
C GLU A 56 -12.35 2.44 -0.40
N ALA A 57 -13.56 2.52 -0.95
CA ALA A 57 -14.61 3.39 -0.45
C ALA A 57 -15.05 3.01 0.98
N SER A 58 -15.09 1.71 1.29
CA SER A 58 -15.36 1.20 2.64
C SER A 58 -14.29 1.62 3.63
N ALA A 59 -13.02 1.51 3.26
CA ALA A 59 -11.90 1.94 4.08
C ALA A 59 -11.89 3.46 4.30
N VAL A 60 -12.15 4.26 3.27
CA VAL A 60 -12.33 5.73 3.39
C VAL A 60 -13.46 6.07 4.36
N SER A 61 -14.56 5.32 4.32
CA SER A 61 -15.69 5.50 5.22
C SER A 61 -15.35 5.13 6.67
N ALA A 62 -14.53 4.09 6.88
CA ALA A 62 -14.02 3.70 8.19
C ALA A 62 -13.15 4.83 8.78
N LEU A 63 -12.18 5.34 8.02
CA LEU A 63 -11.32 6.45 8.43
C LEU A 63 -12.09 7.75 8.70
N ARG A 64 -13.19 7.99 7.99
CA ARG A 64 -14.06 9.14 8.23
C ARG A 64 -14.82 9.02 9.55
N ARG A 65 -15.34 7.83 9.87
CA ARG A 65 -16.01 7.57 11.16
C ARG A 65 -15.03 7.70 12.32
N ASP A 66 -13.81 7.24 12.13
CA ASP A 66 -12.75 7.31 13.12
C ASP A 66 -12.42 8.77 13.51
N MET A 67 -12.30 9.68 12.55
CA MET A 67 -12.11 11.11 12.83
C MET A 67 -13.19 11.73 13.74
N VAL A 68 -14.36 11.10 13.83
CA VAL A 68 -15.46 11.56 14.70
C VAL A 68 -15.39 10.89 16.05
N ASN A 69 -15.10 9.59 16.08
CA ASN A 69 -15.21 8.74 17.27
C ASN A 69 -13.95 8.75 18.14
N ALA A 70 -12.76 8.89 17.51
CA ALA A 70 -11.47 8.88 18.20
C ALA A 70 -10.55 10.01 17.65
N PRO A 71 -10.90 11.31 17.83
CA PRO A 71 -10.17 12.40 17.19
C PRO A 71 -8.78 12.65 17.77
N ASP A 72 -8.49 12.17 18.97
CA ASP A 72 -7.31 12.56 19.75
C ASP A 72 -6.12 11.61 19.59
N THR A 73 -6.36 10.41 19.09
CA THR A 73 -5.32 9.38 18.88
C THR A 73 -5.58 8.61 17.61
N ASP A 74 -4.51 8.04 17.03
CA ASP A 74 -4.59 7.00 16.02
C ASP A 74 -3.66 5.86 16.43
N ASN A 75 -4.23 4.67 16.64
CA ASN A 75 -3.51 3.50 17.12
C ASN A 75 -4.09 2.19 16.55
N TYR A 76 -3.37 1.09 16.69
CA TYR A 76 -3.79 -0.19 16.10
C TYR A 76 -4.94 -0.90 16.84
N THR A 77 -5.44 -0.37 17.96
CA THR A 77 -6.63 -0.91 18.64
C THR A 77 -7.93 -0.27 18.16
N GLU A 78 -7.84 0.76 17.32
CA GLU A 78 -9.00 1.48 16.79
C GLU A 78 -9.66 0.73 15.63
N ALA A 79 -10.94 1.05 15.40
CA ALA A 79 -11.78 0.36 14.42
C ALA A 79 -11.20 0.38 12.99
N TRP A 80 -10.49 1.44 12.60
CA TRP A 80 -9.87 1.52 11.27
C TRP A 80 -8.76 0.48 11.07
N ALA A 81 -7.98 0.20 12.11
CA ALA A 81 -6.89 -0.79 12.06
C ALA A 81 -7.42 -2.22 12.06
N LEU A 82 -8.58 -2.44 12.70
CA LEU A 82 -9.25 -3.74 12.76
C LEU A 82 -10.01 -4.09 11.47
N VAL A 83 -10.15 -3.16 10.51
CA VAL A 83 -10.74 -3.40 9.18
C VAL A 83 -9.83 -4.28 8.29
N ALA A 84 -8.81 -4.94 8.83
CA ALA A 84 -8.09 -5.97 8.10
C ALA A 84 -9.05 -7.14 7.79
N GLN A 85 -9.84 -7.01 6.72
CA GLN A 85 -10.64 -8.10 6.17
C GLN A 85 -9.71 -8.98 5.33
N GLN A 86 -9.33 -10.09 5.90
CA GLN A 86 -8.67 -11.14 5.14
C GLN A 86 -9.77 -11.97 4.46
N GLU A 87 -9.76 -11.97 3.11
CA GLU A 87 -10.60 -12.80 2.26
C GLU A 87 -12.11 -12.76 2.55
N ALA A 88 -12.71 -11.59 2.49
CA ALA A 88 -14.17 -11.50 2.46
C ALA A 88 -14.69 -12.10 1.14
N GLY A 89 -15.30 -13.26 1.23
CA GLY A 89 -15.98 -13.90 0.11
C GLY A 89 -17.32 -13.23 -0.15
N LEU A 90 -17.52 -12.78 -1.39
CA LEU A 90 -18.80 -12.35 -1.92
C LEU A 90 -19.26 -13.33 -2.99
N SER A 91 -20.56 -13.36 -3.30
CA SER A 91 -21.10 -14.16 -4.42
C SER A 91 -20.46 -13.79 -5.76
N THR A 92 -19.85 -12.61 -5.88
CA THR A 92 -19.23 -12.06 -7.08
C THR A 92 -17.70 -12.15 -7.09
N GLY A 93 -17.05 -12.57 -5.98
CA GLY A 93 -15.61 -12.62 -5.87
C GLY A 93 -15.13 -12.53 -4.42
N ARG A 94 -13.82 -12.39 -4.23
CA ARG A 94 -13.21 -12.21 -2.91
C ARG A 94 -12.32 -10.98 -2.90
N PHE A 95 -12.17 -10.35 -1.75
CA PHE A 95 -11.24 -9.25 -1.57
C PHE A 95 -10.60 -9.27 -0.18
N SER A 96 -9.43 -8.69 -0.08
CA SER A 96 -8.79 -8.34 1.18
C SER A 96 -8.46 -6.85 1.20
N VAL A 97 -8.56 -6.23 2.36
CA VAL A 97 -8.20 -4.83 2.56
C VAL A 97 -7.39 -4.70 3.86
N THR A 98 -6.33 -3.93 3.82
CA THR A 98 -5.52 -3.59 5.00
C THR A 98 -5.28 -2.09 5.00
N ILE A 99 -5.57 -1.44 6.12
CA ILE A 99 -5.27 -0.03 6.34
C ILE A 99 -4.02 0.06 7.20
N ARG A 100 -3.05 0.85 6.77
CA ARG A 100 -1.82 1.13 7.52
C ARG A 100 -1.64 2.62 7.71
N ASP A 101 -1.13 2.98 8.87
CA ASP A 101 -0.73 4.35 9.15
C ASP A 101 0.56 4.67 8.38
N ALA A 102 0.50 5.59 7.43
CA ALA A 102 1.69 6.03 6.71
C ALA A 102 2.63 6.86 7.61
N GLN A 103 2.09 7.49 8.66
CA GLN A 103 2.86 8.24 9.66
C GLN A 103 3.48 7.35 10.75
N ALA A 104 3.33 6.03 10.66
CA ALA A 104 4.16 5.07 11.39
C ALA A 104 5.64 5.13 10.97
N LYS A 105 5.96 5.87 9.90
CA LYS A 105 7.28 6.03 9.30
C LYS A 105 7.82 7.45 9.48
N LEU A 106 9.14 7.58 9.55
CA LEU A 106 9.81 8.88 9.59
C LEU A 106 9.62 9.62 8.25
N ASN A 107 9.11 10.84 8.30
CA ASN A 107 8.85 11.65 7.11
C ASN A 107 10.11 12.34 6.59
N LEU A 108 10.66 11.85 5.48
CA LEU A 108 11.86 12.39 4.87
C LEU A 108 11.65 13.77 4.21
N THR A 109 10.43 14.14 3.85
CA THR A 109 10.15 15.47 3.26
C THR A 109 10.53 16.59 4.22
N ARG A 110 10.46 16.36 5.53
CA ARG A 110 10.83 17.34 6.55
C ARG A 110 12.32 17.68 6.54
N LEU A 111 13.19 16.77 6.05
CA LEU A 111 14.62 17.01 5.93
C LEU A 111 14.93 18.09 4.88
N ALA A 112 14.07 18.28 3.88
CA ALA A 112 14.25 19.31 2.85
C ALA A 112 14.25 20.74 3.43
N GLY A 113 13.66 20.92 4.62
CA GLY A 113 13.71 22.19 5.37
C GLY A 113 15.02 22.43 6.13
N GLY A 114 15.97 21.48 6.10
CA GLY A 114 17.28 21.59 6.77
C GLY A 114 17.21 21.56 8.31
N ALA A 115 16.10 21.11 8.89
CA ALA A 115 15.98 21.03 10.33
C ALA A 115 16.90 19.95 10.88
N GLN A 116 17.84 20.37 11.74
CA GLN A 116 18.88 19.49 12.29
C GLN A 116 18.31 18.29 13.07
N VAL A 117 17.17 18.50 13.74
CA VAL A 117 16.50 17.46 14.55
C VAL A 117 16.06 16.28 13.67
N GLU A 118 15.51 16.55 12.50
CA GLU A 118 15.07 15.53 11.54
C GLU A 118 16.26 14.78 10.94
N VAL A 119 17.35 15.50 10.62
CA VAL A 119 18.59 14.88 10.12
C VAL A 119 19.19 13.96 11.17
N GLU A 120 19.29 14.40 12.42
CA GLU A 120 19.78 13.58 13.53
C GLU A 120 18.91 12.36 13.80
N ALA A 121 17.58 12.51 13.72
CA ALA A 121 16.67 11.37 13.82
C ALA A 121 16.91 10.34 12.72
N LEU A 122 17.07 10.77 11.47
CA LEU A 122 17.42 9.88 10.37
C LEU A 122 18.77 9.18 10.62
N LEU A 123 19.81 9.91 11.03
CA LEU A 123 21.12 9.32 11.30
C LEU A 123 21.05 8.25 12.39
N ARG A 124 20.22 8.44 13.44
CA ARG A 124 19.99 7.42 14.47
C ARG A 124 19.23 6.21 13.92
N VAL A 125 18.22 6.41 13.06
CA VAL A 125 17.53 5.30 12.38
C VAL A 125 18.53 4.47 11.56
N LEU A 126 19.40 5.13 10.79
CA LEU A 126 20.41 4.47 9.98
C LEU A 126 21.43 3.70 10.84
N ALA A 127 21.84 4.25 11.98
CA ALA A 127 22.72 3.57 12.92
C ALA A 127 22.08 2.31 13.52
N GLU A 128 20.80 2.36 13.88
CA GLU A 128 20.06 1.17 14.36
C GLU A 128 19.91 0.09 13.27
N LEU A 129 19.94 0.49 11.98
CA LEU A 129 19.90 -0.41 10.82
C LEU A 129 21.29 -0.82 10.31
N GLU A 130 22.35 -0.48 11.04
CA GLU A 130 23.75 -0.75 10.68
C GLU A 130 24.16 -0.14 9.32
N ILE A 131 23.46 0.91 8.88
CA ILE A 131 23.80 1.67 7.66
C ILE A 131 24.84 2.73 8.01
N SER A 132 25.87 2.86 7.16
CA SER A 132 27.00 3.74 7.43
C SER A 132 26.59 5.21 7.59
N ARG A 133 27.26 5.93 8.48
CA ARG A 133 27.03 7.38 8.67
C ARG A 133 27.29 8.17 7.39
N ALA A 134 28.22 7.71 6.54
CA ALA A 134 28.52 8.34 5.25
C ALA A 134 27.34 8.21 4.28
N ASP A 135 26.67 7.06 4.25
CA ASP A 135 25.45 6.87 3.48
C ASP A 135 24.33 7.78 3.99
N GLY A 136 24.19 7.87 5.31
CA GLY A 136 23.22 8.76 5.94
C GLY A 136 23.41 10.23 5.57
N ALA A 137 24.65 10.70 5.60
CA ALA A 137 24.99 12.06 5.20
C ALA A 137 24.66 12.31 3.70
N ARG A 138 24.94 11.34 2.83
CA ARG A 138 24.59 11.42 1.39
C ARG A 138 23.07 11.48 1.17
N ILE A 139 22.31 10.64 1.86
CA ILE A 139 20.85 10.66 1.81
C ILE A 139 20.31 12.02 2.24
N ALA A 140 20.74 12.52 3.39
CA ALA A 140 20.29 13.80 3.93
C ALA A 140 20.63 14.96 2.96
N ALA A 141 21.84 14.98 2.41
CA ALA A 141 22.29 15.98 1.45
C ALA A 141 21.48 15.91 0.14
N GLU A 142 21.21 14.71 -0.37
CA GLU A 142 20.42 14.54 -1.58
C GLU A 142 18.98 15.04 -1.38
N ILE A 143 18.33 14.72 -0.25
CA ILE A 143 16.97 15.17 0.06
C ILE A 143 16.93 16.70 0.21
N ALA A 144 17.91 17.29 0.90
CA ALA A 144 18.00 18.74 1.06
C ALA A 144 18.22 19.46 -0.27
N GLY A 145 19.05 18.89 -1.16
CA GLY A 145 19.35 19.47 -2.48
C GLY A 145 18.30 19.23 -3.56
N ARG A 146 17.31 18.36 -3.31
CA ARG A 146 16.28 17.98 -4.29
C ARG A 146 14.89 18.03 -3.67
N PRO A 147 14.34 19.22 -3.44
CA PRO A 147 12.97 19.36 -2.93
C PRO A 147 11.98 18.75 -3.92
N GLY A 148 10.96 18.06 -3.38
CA GLY A 148 9.91 17.46 -4.20
C GLY A 148 10.10 15.97 -4.53
N LEU A 149 11.10 15.31 -3.95
CA LEU A 149 11.19 13.83 -3.96
C LEU A 149 9.91 13.23 -3.36
N LYS A 150 9.42 12.17 -3.98
CA LYS A 150 8.15 11.51 -3.59
C LYS A 150 8.30 10.03 -3.25
N ASN A 151 9.39 9.41 -3.70
CA ASN A 151 9.63 7.98 -3.49
C ASN A 151 11.10 7.76 -3.09
N LEU A 152 11.36 6.70 -2.34
CA LEU A 152 12.72 6.28 -2.00
C LEU A 152 13.52 5.86 -3.25
N SER A 153 12.84 5.32 -4.26
CA SER A 153 13.46 4.97 -5.55
C SER A 153 13.99 6.16 -6.34
N ASP A 154 13.58 7.39 -5.98
CA ASP A 154 14.07 8.62 -6.63
C ASP A 154 15.45 9.02 -6.10
N LEU A 155 15.89 8.44 -4.97
CA LEU A 155 17.23 8.65 -4.39
C LEU A 155 18.28 7.94 -5.24
N ARG A 156 19.33 8.68 -5.62
CA ARG A 156 20.42 8.21 -6.49
C ARG A 156 21.71 7.89 -5.73
N SER A 157 21.80 8.41 -4.50
CA SER A 157 23.01 8.28 -3.66
C SER A 157 23.12 6.95 -2.91
N ILE A 158 22.09 6.09 -2.98
CA ILE A 158 22.01 4.85 -2.22
C ILE A 158 21.69 3.64 -3.09
N SER A 159 22.12 2.47 -2.61
CA SER A 159 21.88 1.21 -3.30
C SER A 159 20.43 0.74 -3.18
N PRO A 160 19.94 -0.10 -4.12
CA PRO A 160 18.62 -0.75 -3.97
C PRO A 160 18.49 -1.54 -2.68
N GLN A 161 19.57 -2.15 -2.20
CA GLN A 161 19.59 -2.87 -0.93
C GLN A 161 19.34 -1.92 0.25
N THR A 162 19.99 -0.77 0.28
CA THR A 162 19.77 0.27 1.31
C THR A 162 18.32 0.78 1.25
N ILE A 163 17.76 1.00 0.05
CA ILE A 163 16.36 1.38 -0.13
C ILE A 163 15.43 0.31 0.50
N SER A 164 15.67 -0.96 0.22
CA SER A 164 14.89 -2.07 0.77
C SER A 164 14.92 -2.09 2.30
N THR A 165 16.11 -1.93 2.90
CA THR A 165 16.29 -1.90 4.36
C THR A 165 15.60 -0.69 5.01
N LEU A 166 15.61 0.47 4.34
CA LEU A 166 15.02 1.71 4.86
C LEU A 166 13.49 1.79 4.66
N SER A 167 12.97 1.21 3.61
CA SER A 167 11.57 1.38 3.18
C SER A 167 10.52 1.05 4.26
N PRO A 168 10.75 0.14 5.23
CA PRO A 168 9.82 -0.07 6.32
C PRO A 168 9.74 1.09 7.32
N PHE A 169 10.77 1.93 7.40
CA PHE A 169 10.95 2.91 8.47
C PHE A 169 10.81 4.36 8.03
N VAL A 170 10.89 4.64 6.73
CA VAL A 170 10.87 6.01 6.21
C VAL A 170 9.90 6.14 5.03
N ASP A 171 9.37 7.35 4.80
CA ASP A 171 8.52 7.66 3.66
C ASP A 171 8.57 9.15 3.33
N PHE A 172 8.07 9.53 2.15
CA PHE A 172 7.84 10.92 1.75
C PHE A 172 6.37 11.26 1.92
N LEU A 173 6.07 12.02 2.97
CA LEU A 173 4.73 12.50 3.32
C LEU A 173 4.67 14.04 3.22
N PRO A 174 3.48 14.66 3.28
CA PRO A 174 3.40 16.12 3.40
C PRO A 174 4.26 16.64 4.55
N ALA A 175 4.90 17.80 4.38
CA ALA A 175 5.85 18.35 5.38
C ALA A 175 5.22 18.57 6.77
N THR A 176 3.91 18.71 6.85
CA THR A 176 3.16 18.85 8.11
C THR A 176 2.97 17.51 8.83
N ALA A 177 3.17 16.36 8.16
CA ALA A 177 2.97 15.05 8.75
C ALA A 177 4.09 14.72 9.74
N THR A 178 3.72 14.39 10.97
CA THR A 178 4.61 13.96 12.05
C THR A 178 4.61 12.45 12.18
N LEU A 179 5.65 11.87 12.78
CA LEU A 179 5.68 10.46 13.15
C LEU A 179 4.63 10.20 14.24
N ASN A 180 3.78 9.21 14.04
CA ASN A 180 2.83 8.78 15.06
C ASN A 180 3.50 7.78 16.02
N LEU A 181 3.65 8.16 17.29
CA LEU A 181 4.29 7.32 18.31
C LEU A 181 3.47 6.06 18.65
N ASN A 182 2.16 6.08 18.38
CA ASN A 182 1.28 4.93 18.62
C ASN A 182 1.46 3.80 17.59
N THR A 183 1.87 4.14 16.37
CA THR A 183 1.98 3.17 15.27
C THR A 183 3.42 2.95 14.82
N ALA A 184 4.34 3.82 15.24
CA ALA A 184 5.75 3.74 14.89
C ALA A 184 6.41 2.45 15.40
N ALA A 185 7.32 1.89 14.59
CA ALA A 185 8.12 0.74 15.00
C ALA A 185 9.00 1.09 16.23
N PRO A 186 9.31 0.11 17.12
CA PRO A 186 10.14 0.32 18.30
C PRO A 186 11.47 1.01 18.01
N LEU A 187 12.11 0.66 16.91
CA LEU A 187 13.33 1.29 16.42
C LEU A 187 13.16 2.81 16.24
N LEU A 188 12.02 3.24 15.67
CA LEU A 188 11.75 4.66 15.45
C LEU A 188 11.49 5.42 16.75
N LEU A 189 10.83 4.79 17.74
CA LEU A 189 10.69 5.39 19.06
C LEU A 189 12.08 5.67 19.68
N ARG A 190 13.00 4.69 19.63
CA ARG A 190 14.37 4.87 20.16
C ARG A 190 15.14 5.97 19.45
N ALA A 191 15.07 5.98 18.11
CA ALA A 191 15.76 6.96 17.29
C ALA A 191 15.24 8.38 17.49
N VAL A 192 13.91 8.55 17.60
CA VAL A 192 13.27 9.85 17.67
C VAL A 192 13.35 10.47 19.06
N LEU A 193 13.13 9.66 20.11
CA LEU A 193 13.17 10.16 21.50
C LEU A 193 14.60 10.41 22.00
N ASN A 194 15.61 9.85 21.34
CA ASN A 194 17.01 9.93 21.74
C ASN A 194 17.25 9.57 23.23
N ASN A 195 16.39 8.72 23.78
CA ASN A 195 16.42 8.22 25.14
C ASN A 195 15.95 6.77 25.15
N ARG A 196 16.92 5.85 25.13
CA ARG A 196 16.65 4.42 25.04
C ARG A 196 15.78 3.90 26.20
N SER A 197 16.03 4.35 27.42
CA SER A 197 15.28 3.88 28.58
C SER A 197 13.84 4.40 28.58
N ALA A 198 13.62 5.63 28.17
CA ALA A 198 12.27 6.18 27.98
C ALA A 198 11.54 5.46 26.84
N ALA A 199 12.22 5.22 25.71
CA ALA A 199 11.62 4.51 24.57
C ALA A 199 11.17 3.09 24.96
N LEU A 200 11.99 2.32 25.69
CA LEU A 200 11.62 0.98 26.15
C LEU A 200 10.41 0.99 27.11
N ARG A 201 10.36 1.96 28.04
CA ARG A 201 9.19 2.11 28.94
C ARG A 201 7.91 2.46 28.15
N LEU A 202 8.00 3.33 27.16
CA LEU A 202 6.86 3.68 26.30
C LEU A 202 6.44 2.51 25.43
N GLU A 203 7.38 1.76 24.88
CA GLU A 203 7.08 0.54 24.12
C GLU A 203 6.33 -0.49 24.99
N SER A 204 6.83 -0.78 26.19
CA SER A 204 6.16 -1.65 27.17
C SER A 204 4.76 -1.13 27.54
N ARG A 205 4.63 0.18 27.75
CA ARG A 205 3.33 0.82 28.03
C ARG A 205 2.37 0.64 26.87
N ARG A 206 2.82 0.91 25.63
CA ARG A 206 2.01 0.75 24.41
C ARG A 206 1.54 -0.68 24.23
N THR A 207 2.42 -1.67 24.43
CA THR A 207 2.07 -3.10 24.36
C THR A 207 1.04 -3.48 25.40
N GLY A 208 1.13 -2.95 26.63
CA GLY A 208 0.21 -3.30 27.72
C GLY A 208 -1.16 -2.59 27.68
N VAL A 209 -1.23 -1.38 27.07
CA VAL A 209 -2.45 -0.55 27.10
C VAL A 209 -3.02 -0.31 25.70
N GLY A 210 -2.24 -0.54 24.65
CA GLY A 210 -2.65 -0.36 23.26
C GLY A 210 -2.40 1.04 22.71
N LEU A 211 -2.18 2.05 23.55
CA LEU A 211 -1.95 3.42 23.11
C LEU A 211 -1.00 4.20 24.05
N LEU A 212 -0.41 5.27 23.52
CA LEU A 212 0.36 6.27 24.23
C LEU A 212 -0.36 7.62 24.17
N THR A 213 -0.22 8.38 25.24
CA THR A 213 -0.73 9.75 25.38
C THR A 213 0.41 10.72 25.70
N PRO A 214 0.22 12.05 25.60
CA PRO A 214 1.21 13.03 26.05
C PRO A 214 1.65 12.81 27.50
N GLN A 215 0.75 12.43 28.39
CA GLN A 215 1.03 12.15 29.80
C GLN A 215 1.98 10.94 30.01
N ASP A 216 1.98 9.99 29.10
CA ASP A 216 2.91 8.86 29.18
C ASP A 216 4.36 9.29 28.88
N LEU A 217 4.56 10.30 28.02
CA LEU A 217 5.88 10.93 27.84
C LEU A 217 6.35 11.62 29.12
N ASP A 218 5.48 12.39 29.76
CA ASP A 218 5.78 13.09 30.99
C ASP A 218 6.18 12.12 32.12
N ARG A 219 5.46 11.00 32.26
CA ARG A 219 5.76 9.95 33.24
C ARG A 219 7.13 9.31 33.08
N VAL A 220 7.64 9.23 31.87
CA VAL A 220 9.00 8.69 31.59
C VAL A 220 10.07 9.77 31.54
N GLY A 221 9.69 11.05 31.77
CA GLY A 221 10.59 12.21 31.69
C GLY A 221 11.11 12.49 30.28
N ALA A 222 10.32 12.15 29.26
CA ALA A 222 10.66 12.40 27.87
C ALA A 222 9.92 13.63 27.31
N VAL A 223 10.66 14.49 26.62
CA VAL A 223 10.07 15.62 25.90
C VAL A 223 9.60 15.12 24.52
N ARG A 224 8.39 15.50 24.13
CA ARG A 224 7.88 15.17 22.79
C ARG A 224 8.67 15.91 21.72
N PRO A 225 9.34 15.22 20.79
CA PRO A 225 10.01 15.88 19.67
C PRO A 225 9.01 16.56 18.73
N ALA A 226 9.39 17.68 18.13
CA ALA A 226 8.54 18.42 17.19
C ALA A 226 8.14 17.58 15.94
N LEU A 227 8.92 16.56 15.61
CA LEU A 227 8.65 15.63 14.51
C LEU A 227 7.70 14.49 14.88
N ALA A 228 7.22 14.40 16.13
CA ALA A 228 6.39 13.30 16.63
C ALA A 228 5.03 13.78 17.16
N GLY A 229 4.02 12.92 17.03
CA GLY A 229 2.64 13.13 17.48
C GLY A 229 1.97 11.81 17.88
N PHE A 230 0.66 11.87 18.09
CA PHE A 230 -0.17 10.73 18.49
C PHE A 230 -1.32 10.48 17.50
N THR A 231 -1.45 11.35 16.48
CA THR A 231 -2.49 11.28 15.45
C THR A 231 -1.87 11.24 14.07
N SER A 232 -2.62 10.70 13.11
CA SER A 232 -2.21 10.56 11.73
C SER A 232 -3.21 11.16 10.77
N GLN A 233 -2.70 11.79 9.73
CA GLN A 233 -3.49 12.37 8.65
C GLN A 233 -3.30 11.65 7.31
N ASN A 234 -2.39 10.68 7.26
CA ASN A 234 -2.05 9.97 6.03
C ASN A 234 -2.04 8.47 6.30
N PHE A 235 -2.77 7.72 5.48
CA PHE A 235 -2.91 6.27 5.58
C PHE A 235 -2.67 5.64 4.22
N ASP A 236 -2.10 4.44 4.21
CA ASP A 236 -2.02 3.58 3.03
C ASP A 236 -3.04 2.46 3.16
N ILE A 237 -3.77 2.22 2.09
CA ILE A 237 -4.72 1.13 1.97
C ILE A 237 -4.20 0.18 0.90
N ASP A 238 -3.98 -1.07 1.27
CA ASP A 238 -3.68 -2.15 0.35
C ASP A 238 -4.90 -3.02 0.15
N ILE A 239 -5.26 -3.23 -1.09
CA ILE A 239 -6.44 -3.98 -1.51
C ILE A 239 -6.02 -5.03 -2.53
N SER A 240 -6.45 -6.26 -2.32
CA SER A 240 -6.44 -7.32 -3.33
C SER A 240 -7.87 -7.74 -3.59
N ALA A 241 -8.30 -7.73 -4.82
CA ALA A 241 -9.62 -8.19 -5.24
C ALA A 241 -9.49 -9.22 -6.35
N GLU A 242 -10.28 -10.29 -6.31
CA GLU A 242 -10.24 -11.36 -7.29
C GLU A 242 -11.66 -11.75 -7.71
N VAL A 243 -11.85 -11.87 -9.01
CA VAL A 243 -13.09 -12.34 -9.64
C VAL A 243 -12.71 -13.30 -10.76
N ASP A 244 -13.29 -14.50 -10.78
CA ASP A 244 -13.06 -15.54 -11.79
C ASP A 244 -11.57 -15.80 -12.08
N GLY A 245 -10.72 -15.79 -11.05
CA GLY A 245 -9.28 -16.00 -11.16
C GLY A 245 -8.48 -14.79 -11.66
N ILE A 246 -9.11 -13.67 -11.93
CA ILE A 246 -8.43 -12.41 -12.28
C ILE A 246 -8.28 -11.55 -11.02
N SER A 247 -7.03 -11.24 -10.66
CA SER A 247 -6.71 -10.45 -9.48
C SER A 247 -6.33 -9.01 -9.84
N VAL A 248 -6.82 -8.07 -9.06
CA VAL A 248 -6.45 -6.64 -9.09
C VAL A 248 -5.87 -6.26 -7.75
N ASN A 249 -4.64 -5.75 -7.75
CA ASN A 249 -3.99 -5.17 -6.56
C ASN A 249 -4.00 -3.66 -6.68
N LEU A 250 -4.59 -3.00 -5.69
CA LEU A 250 -4.69 -1.55 -5.60
C LEU A 250 -4.07 -1.08 -4.28
N ARG A 251 -3.11 -0.17 -4.37
CA ARG A 251 -2.60 0.59 -3.22
C ARG A 251 -3.05 2.03 -3.34
N SER A 252 -3.71 2.54 -2.31
CA SER A 252 -4.20 3.91 -2.26
C SER A 252 -3.63 4.64 -1.06
N ARG A 253 -3.14 5.87 -1.26
CA ARG A 253 -2.81 6.78 -0.18
C ARG A 253 -4.00 7.68 0.09
N ILE A 254 -4.41 7.74 1.34
CA ILE A 254 -5.54 8.51 1.84
C ILE A 254 -5.02 9.65 2.69
N ALA A 255 -5.60 10.84 2.52
CA ALA A 255 -5.39 11.95 3.42
C ALA A 255 -6.69 12.27 4.19
N ARG A 256 -6.53 12.47 5.49
CA ARG A 256 -7.56 13.08 6.36
C ARG A 256 -7.21 14.55 6.54
N ARG A 257 -8.19 15.42 6.44
CA ARG A 257 -8.03 16.85 6.67
C ARG A 257 -9.20 17.40 7.45
N GLU A 258 -8.88 18.15 8.48
CA GLU A 258 -9.84 18.96 9.18
C GLU A 258 -9.67 20.41 8.74
N SER A 259 -10.77 21.06 8.40
CA SER A 259 -10.81 22.46 7.98
C SER A 259 -12.08 23.10 8.51
N PHE A 260 -12.21 24.44 8.40
CA PHE A 260 -13.44 25.16 8.72
C PHE A 260 -14.67 24.66 7.95
N ALA A 261 -14.46 24.05 6.77
CA ALA A 261 -15.53 23.44 5.97
C ALA A 261 -15.91 22.01 6.41
N GLY A 262 -15.26 21.48 7.46
CA GLY A 262 -15.51 20.16 8.01
C GLY A 262 -14.37 19.17 7.82
N ARG A 263 -14.65 17.91 8.15
CA ARG A 263 -13.72 16.78 8.10
C ARG A 263 -13.80 16.07 6.77
N ASN A 264 -12.70 16.04 6.02
CA ASN A 264 -12.62 15.41 4.72
C ASN A 264 -11.61 14.27 4.71
N VAL A 265 -11.99 13.16 4.07
CA VAL A 265 -11.14 11.99 3.81
C VAL A 265 -11.16 11.73 2.31
N PHE A 266 -10.01 11.75 1.67
CA PHE A 266 -9.90 11.63 0.22
C PHE A 266 -8.64 10.89 -0.20
N VAL A 267 -8.72 10.26 -1.37
CA VAL A 267 -7.61 9.56 -2.00
C VAL A 267 -6.66 10.57 -2.65
N THR A 268 -5.39 10.53 -2.30
CA THR A 268 -4.35 11.41 -2.87
C THR A 268 -3.55 10.73 -3.98
N ARG A 269 -3.42 9.41 -3.92
CA ARG A 269 -2.66 8.62 -4.91
C ARG A 269 -3.23 7.22 -4.99
N ARG A 270 -3.24 6.65 -6.20
CA ARG A 270 -3.50 5.24 -6.48
C ARG A 270 -2.35 4.63 -7.26
N ALA A 271 -2.03 3.38 -6.98
CA ALA A 271 -1.07 2.58 -7.74
C ALA A 271 -1.65 1.17 -7.92
N TYR A 272 -1.69 0.71 -9.16
CA TYR A 272 -2.14 -0.62 -9.52
C TYR A 272 -0.96 -1.56 -9.76
N GLY A 273 -1.18 -2.86 -9.58
CA GLY A 273 -0.18 -3.89 -9.86
C GLY A 273 1.02 -3.89 -8.91
N VAL A 274 0.99 -3.09 -7.85
CA VAL A 274 2.04 -3.11 -6.83
C VAL A 274 1.91 -4.41 -6.04
N PRO A 275 3.00 -5.20 -5.89
CA PRO A 275 2.98 -6.35 -4.99
C PRO A 275 2.55 -5.86 -3.61
N LEU A 276 1.51 -6.47 -3.06
CA LEU A 276 1.15 -6.21 -1.67
C LEU A 276 2.30 -6.75 -0.84
N ASN A 277 3.05 -5.85 -0.20
CA ASN A 277 4.02 -6.29 0.77
C ASN A 277 3.24 -7.06 1.83
N THR A 278 3.50 -8.33 1.93
CA THR A 278 3.23 -9.12 3.14
C THR A 278 4.15 -8.60 4.24
N VAL A 279 3.95 -7.35 4.65
CA VAL A 279 4.53 -6.88 5.90
C VAL A 279 3.77 -7.65 6.96
N PRO A 280 4.47 -8.31 7.91
CA PRO A 280 3.81 -9.02 8.99
C PRO A 280 2.72 -8.10 9.56
N ALA A 281 1.52 -8.63 9.63
CA ALA A 281 0.50 -8.07 10.48
C ALA A 281 1.16 -7.78 11.83
N ILE A 282 0.86 -6.60 12.41
CA ILE A 282 1.03 -6.25 13.82
C ILE A 282 2.03 -7.16 14.54
N PRO A 283 3.16 -6.68 15.05
CA PRO A 283 4.01 -7.50 15.91
C PRO A 283 3.09 -8.20 16.90
N ASP A 284 3.20 -9.52 17.00
CA ASP A 284 2.44 -10.31 17.97
C ASP A 284 2.39 -9.57 19.30
N MET A 285 1.18 -9.25 19.75
CA MET A 285 0.92 -8.66 21.07
C MET A 285 1.27 -9.67 22.16
#